data_07a7a0b9414fa48fd060450230aa7a41
#
_entry.id   07a7a0b9414fa48fd060450230aa7a41
#
_cell.length_a   1.000
_cell.length_b   1.000
_cell.length_c   1.000
_cell.angle_alpha   90.00
_cell.angle_beta   90.00
_cell.angle_gamma   90.00
#
_symmetry.space_group_name_H-M   'P 1'
#
loop_
_entity.id
_entity.type
_entity.pdbx_description
1 polymer ?
#
loop_
_entity_poly.entity_id
_entity_poly.type
_entity_poly.pdbx_seq_one_letter_code
_entity_poly.pdbx_strand_id
1 'polypeptide(L)'
;MANISKQDFKNFFKYYKSEAQQEAGVEILFDQIRDVLKDDEHAWITTYREKPVVTTSNPLDVPYQSQNDNASGTGYRECFSSSCAMVAMYYGKIENDDAYNLVRQKYGDSTDAQAQVRALRSLGLEANFISNGTTCDIRECIDAGRPVPVGWLHHGSASAPSGGGHYSVVTGYTDKAWIVNDPNGEANLSGGGYTSNTDGSNQSYSFKNFNPRWIVEGEGSGWYMDIRDPGAKK
;
A
#
# COMPACT_ATOMS: atom_id res chain seq x y z
N MET A 1 31.50 0.00 -24.22
CA MET A 1 30.36 0.18 -23.29
C MET A 1 30.62 -0.69 -22.06
N ALA A 2 30.83 -0.07 -20.90
CA ALA A 2 30.98 -0.84 -19.66
C ALA A 2 29.59 -1.31 -19.21
N ASN A 3 29.33 -2.62 -19.29
CA ASN A 3 28.10 -3.21 -18.74
C ASN A 3 28.19 -3.17 -17.21
N ILE A 4 27.50 -2.22 -16.59
CA ILE A 4 27.33 -2.19 -15.13
C ILE A 4 26.43 -3.37 -14.76
N SER A 5 26.97 -4.34 -14.01
CA SER A 5 26.24 -5.53 -13.59
C SER A 5 25.36 -5.24 -12.37
N LYS A 6 24.29 -6.06 -12.16
CA LYS A 6 23.51 -6.03 -10.91
C LYS A 6 24.38 -6.20 -9.65
N GLN A 7 25.53 -6.85 -9.78
CA GLN A 7 26.48 -7.06 -8.69
C GLN A 7 27.25 -5.79 -8.35
N ASP A 8 27.57 -4.97 -9.36
CA ASP A 8 28.22 -3.67 -9.14
C ASP A 8 27.29 -2.72 -8.38
N PHE A 9 25.99 -2.71 -8.70
CA PHE A 9 24.97 -1.99 -7.92
C PHE A 9 24.90 -2.47 -6.47
N LYS A 10 24.84 -3.78 -6.23
CA LYS A 10 24.83 -4.33 -4.86
C LYS A 10 26.09 -3.99 -4.08
N ASN A 11 27.25 -3.98 -4.73
CA ASN A 11 28.52 -3.62 -4.11
C ASN A 11 28.57 -2.13 -3.76
N PHE A 12 28.03 -1.27 -4.61
CA PHE A 12 27.95 0.17 -4.38
C PHE A 12 27.13 0.48 -3.12
N PHE A 13 25.91 -0.05 -2.99
CA PHE A 13 25.06 0.17 -1.82
C PHE A 13 25.58 -0.46 -0.53
N LYS A 14 26.45 -1.45 -0.59
CA LYS A 14 27.04 -2.08 0.59
C LYS A 14 28.00 -1.16 1.37
N TYR A 15 28.49 -0.09 0.75
CA TYR A 15 29.40 0.87 1.37
C TYR A 15 28.69 2.02 2.09
N TYR A 16 27.41 2.26 1.85
CA TYR A 16 26.68 3.38 2.43
C TYR A 16 25.88 2.92 3.65
N LYS A 17 26.31 3.38 4.84
CA LYS A 17 25.73 2.96 6.13
C LYS A 17 24.69 3.93 6.69
N SER A 18 24.44 5.08 6.07
CA SER A 18 23.44 6.07 6.51
C SER A 18 22.58 6.55 5.33
N GLU A 19 21.36 7.00 5.64
CA GLU A 19 20.42 7.54 4.66
C GLU A 19 21.04 8.70 3.84
N ALA A 20 21.72 9.62 4.51
CA ALA A 20 22.40 10.74 3.84
C ALA A 20 23.53 10.29 2.91
N GLN A 21 24.22 9.18 3.24
CA GLN A 21 25.24 8.59 2.37
C GLN A 21 24.63 7.84 1.20
N GLN A 22 23.44 7.27 1.37
CA GLN A 22 22.68 6.63 0.29
C GLN A 22 22.18 7.66 -0.70
N GLU A 23 21.62 8.79 -0.23
CA GLU A 23 21.20 9.91 -1.08
C GLU A 23 22.38 10.52 -1.85
N ALA A 24 23.49 10.82 -1.16
CA ALA A 24 24.70 11.32 -1.81
C ALA A 24 25.26 10.31 -2.82
N GLY A 25 25.17 9.02 -2.52
CA GLY A 25 25.60 7.96 -3.43
C GLY A 25 24.72 7.83 -4.67
N VAL A 26 23.41 8.02 -4.53
CA VAL A 26 22.47 8.08 -5.64
C VAL A 26 22.74 9.30 -6.53
N GLU A 27 22.99 10.47 -5.96
CA GLU A 27 23.33 11.70 -6.68
C GLU A 27 24.63 11.53 -7.49
N ILE A 28 25.69 11.00 -6.87
CA ILE A 28 26.97 10.75 -7.55
C ILE A 28 26.81 9.73 -8.69
N LEU A 29 26.04 8.66 -8.46
CA LEU A 29 25.75 7.66 -9.48
C LEU A 29 24.92 8.25 -10.62
N PHE A 30 23.96 9.10 -10.29
CA PHE A 30 23.13 9.80 -11.27
C PHE A 30 23.96 10.74 -12.14
N ASP A 31 24.91 11.48 -11.55
CA ASP A 31 25.79 12.37 -12.28
C ASP A 31 26.77 11.60 -13.17
N GLN A 32 27.30 10.47 -12.70
CA GLN A 32 28.16 9.59 -13.50
C GLN A 32 27.40 8.94 -14.67
N ILE A 33 26.18 8.50 -14.45
CA ILE A 33 25.30 7.93 -15.50
C ILE A 33 24.93 9.04 -16.49
N ARG A 34 24.59 10.24 -16.01
CA ARG A 34 24.28 11.40 -16.87
C ARG A 34 25.45 11.78 -17.78
N ASP A 35 26.68 11.71 -17.29
CA ASP A 35 27.88 12.04 -18.09
C ASP A 35 28.21 10.96 -19.13
N VAL A 36 27.87 9.68 -18.85
CA VAL A 36 28.03 8.59 -19.81
C VAL A 36 26.89 8.60 -20.86
N LEU A 37 25.74 9.19 -20.55
CA LEU A 37 24.54 9.20 -21.39
C LEU A 37 24.36 10.51 -22.20
N LYS A 38 25.39 11.36 -22.27
CA LYS A 38 25.35 12.61 -23.06
C LYS A 38 25.38 12.41 -24.59
N ASP A 39 25.54 11.18 -25.06
CA ASP A 39 25.41 10.85 -26.47
C ASP A 39 23.94 10.64 -26.89
N ASP A 40 23.54 11.31 -27.95
CA ASP A 40 22.20 11.56 -28.48
C ASP A 40 21.33 10.30 -28.79
N GLU A 41 21.78 9.09 -28.53
CA GLU A 41 21.05 7.87 -28.89
C GLU A 41 20.10 7.33 -27.78
N HIS A 42 19.91 8.04 -26.66
CA HIS A 42 19.16 7.53 -25.51
C HIS A 42 17.88 8.31 -25.23
N ALA A 43 17.05 8.52 -26.24
CA ALA A 43 15.72 9.15 -26.15
C ALA A 43 14.75 8.49 -25.16
N TRP A 44 15.02 7.24 -24.75
CA TRP A 44 14.19 6.52 -23.78
C TRP A 44 14.38 7.02 -22.33
N ILE A 45 15.47 7.70 -21.99
CA ILE A 45 15.68 8.28 -20.65
C ILE A 45 14.88 9.57 -20.46
N THR A 46 14.67 10.34 -21.53
CA THR A 46 13.82 11.53 -21.50
C THR A 46 12.36 11.18 -21.28
N THR A 47 11.90 10.04 -21.78
CA THR A 47 10.51 9.55 -21.51
C THR A 47 10.28 9.09 -20.07
N TYR A 48 11.33 8.73 -19.31
CA TYR A 48 11.19 8.39 -17.88
C TYR A 48 11.05 9.64 -16.99
N ARG A 49 11.50 10.83 -17.45
CA ARG A 49 11.41 12.10 -16.73
C ARG A 49 10.05 12.80 -16.84
N GLU A 50 9.22 12.39 -17.78
CA GLU A 50 7.93 13.03 -18.06
C GLU A 50 6.72 12.13 -17.79
N LYS A 51 6.80 11.22 -16.81
CA LYS A 51 5.55 10.83 -16.17
C LYS A 51 5.01 12.13 -15.56
N PRO A 52 3.83 12.62 -15.98
CA PRO A 52 3.23 13.75 -15.31
C PRO A 52 3.20 13.38 -13.82
N VAL A 53 3.81 14.22 -12.98
CA VAL A 53 3.57 14.18 -11.55
C VAL A 53 2.10 14.51 -11.42
N VAL A 54 1.26 13.49 -11.40
CA VAL A 54 -0.13 13.64 -11.01
C VAL A 54 0.00 14.07 -9.55
N THR A 55 -0.18 15.35 -9.28
CA THR A 55 -0.24 15.90 -7.94
C THR A 55 -1.56 15.44 -7.33
N THR A 56 -1.61 14.16 -6.97
CA THR A 56 -2.68 13.63 -6.14
C THR A 56 -2.45 14.15 -4.73
N SER A 57 -3.54 14.42 -4.01
CA SER A 57 -3.43 14.73 -2.59
C SER A 57 -2.75 13.56 -1.86
N ASN A 58 -1.84 13.86 -0.94
CA ASN A 58 -1.22 12.86 -0.07
C ASN A 58 -1.38 13.35 1.39
N PRO A 59 -2.23 12.71 2.20
CA PRO A 59 -3.01 11.50 1.90
C PRO A 59 -4.16 11.73 0.89
N LEU A 60 -4.57 10.63 0.24
CA LEU A 60 -5.77 10.58 -0.61
C LEU A 60 -7.02 10.71 0.27
N ASP A 61 -8.04 11.42 -0.21
CA ASP A 61 -9.30 11.61 0.50
C ASP A 61 -10.20 10.36 0.38
N VAL A 62 -9.87 9.32 1.15
CA VAL A 62 -10.56 8.03 1.16
C VAL A 62 -11.61 8.03 2.25
N PRO A 63 -12.90 7.82 1.94
CA PRO A 63 -13.96 7.73 2.96
C PRO A 63 -13.67 6.62 3.97
N TYR A 64 -13.74 6.93 5.26
CA TYR A 64 -13.54 5.97 6.33
C TYR A 64 -14.80 5.13 6.58
N GLN A 65 -14.62 3.83 6.82
CA GLN A 65 -15.66 2.90 7.30
C GLN A 65 -15.10 2.06 8.44
N SER A 66 -15.91 1.90 9.49
CA SER A 66 -15.58 1.03 10.62
C SER A 66 -16.18 -0.36 10.39
N GLN A 67 -15.39 -1.42 10.57
CA GLN A 67 -15.92 -2.78 10.55
C GLN A 67 -16.83 -3.08 11.77
N ASN A 68 -16.72 -2.27 12.83
CA ASN A 68 -17.35 -2.54 14.13
C ASN A 68 -18.84 -2.15 14.16
N ASP A 69 -19.32 -1.37 13.19
CA ASP A 69 -20.73 -0.97 13.04
C ASP A 69 -21.44 -1.68 11.88
N ASN A 70 -20.80 -2.67 11.24
CA ASN A 70 -21.38 -3.44 10.15
C ASN A 70 -22.67 -4.14 10.55
N ALA A 71 -23.72 -3.95 9.76
CA ALA A 71 -25.06 -4.53 9.99
C ALA A 71 -25.10 -6.07 9.90
N SER A 72 -24.05 -6.70 9.35
CA SER A 72 -23.93 -8.15 9.22
C SER A 72 -23.90 -8.91 10.57
N GLY A 73 -23.52 -8.24 11.67
CA GLY A 73 -23.22 -8.84 12.96
C GLY A 73 -21.90 -9.65 12.98
N THR A 74 -21.16 -9.67 11.89
CA THR A 74 -19.86 -10.36 11.74
C THR A 74 -18.69 -9.41 11.52
N GLY A 75 -18.86 -8.13 11.87
CA GLY A 75 -17.87 -7.07 11.67
C GLY A 75 -16.47 -7.41 12.20
N TYR A 76 -16.39 -8.18 13.31
CA TYR A 76 -15.11 -8.63 13.90
C TYR A 76 -14.18 -9.39 12.93
N ARG A 77 -14.67 -9.84 11.78
CA ARG A 77 -13.91 -10.55 10.74
C ARG A 77 -13.99 -9.89 9.35
N GLU A 78 -14.52 -8.68 9.26
CA GLU A 78 -14.82 -7.99 8.00
C GLU A 78 -13.82 -6.89 7.64
N CYS A 79 -12.66 -6.83 8.34
CA CYS A 79 -11.62 -5.85 8.06
C CYS A 79 -11.23 -5.77 6.58
N PHE A 80 -11.11 -6.91 5.91
CA PHE A 80 -10.77 -6.93 4.49
C PHE A 80 -11.92 -6.38 3.62
N SER A 81 -13.16 -6.73 3.94
CA SER A 81 -14.33 -6.19 3.23
C SER A 81 -14.47 -4.68 3.42
N SER A 82 -14.38 -4.17 4.66
CA SER A 82 -14.47 -2.73 4.93
C SER A 82 -13.31 -1.98 4.30
N SER A 83 -12.09 -2.56 4.27
CA SER A 83 -10.95 -1.97 3.54
C SER A 83 -11.19 -1.89 2.02
N CYS A 84 -11.69 -2.96 1.41
CA CYS A 84 -12.05 -2.95 -0.02
C CYS A 84 -13.21 -1.99 -0.32
N ALA A 85 -14.18 -1.90 0.59
CA ALA A 85 -15.30 -0.97 0.49
C ALA A 85 -14.84 0.49 0.46
N MET A 86 -13.94 0.88 1.38
CA MET A 86 -13.37 2.23 1.42
C MET A 86 -12.75 2.62 0.07
N VAL A 87 -12.04 1.70 -0.59
CA VAL A 87 -11.46 1.95 -1.92
C VAL A 87 -12.54 2.00 -3.00
N ALA A 88 -13.53 1.13 -2.95
CA ALA A 88 -14.65 1.17 -3.90
C ALA A 88 -15.49 2.46 -3.75
N MET A 89 -15.65 2.98 -2.51
CA MET A 89 -16.28 4.27 -2.22
C MET A 89 -15.44 5.43 -2.78
N TYR A 90 -14.12 5.38 -2.61
CA TYR A 90 -13.20 6.38 -3.19
C TYR A 90 -13.37 6.54 -4.70
N TYR A 91 -13.64 5.43 -5.39
CA TYR A 91 -13.95 5.43 -6.83
C TYR A 91 -15.45 5.64 -7.15
N GLY A 92 -16.29 5.91 -6.15
CA GLY A 92 -17.73 6.15 -6.34
C GLY A 92 -18.53 4.95 -6.84
N LYS A 93 -18.08 3.71 -6.52
CA LYS A 93 -18.71 2.47 -7.00
C LYS A 93 -19.68 1.86 -5.99
N ILE A 94 -19.65 2.27 -4.74
CA ILE A 94 -20.49 1.76 -3.66
C ILE A 94 -20.74 2.86 -2.61
N GLU A 95 -21.80 2.77 -1.85
CA GLU A 95 -22.18 3.81 -0.89
C GLU A 95 -21.53 3.63 0.49
N ASN A 96 -21.35 2.38 0.94
CA ASN A 96 -20.77 2.03 2.25
C ASN A 96 -20.31 0.57 2.25
N ASP A 97 -19.73 0.12 3.36
CA ASP A 97 -19.21 -1.24 3.48
C ASP A 97 -20.30 -2.30 3.71
N ASP A 98 -21.47 -1.96 4.28
CA ASP A 98 -22.61 -2.86 4.32
C ASP A 98 -23.13 -3.21 2.92
N ALA A 99 -23.27 -2.20 2.05
CA ALA A 99 -23.63 -2.42 0.65
C ALA A 99 -22.55 -3.25 -0.07
N TYR A 100 -21.27 -2.99 0.21
CA TYR A 100 -20.18 -3.78 -0.34
C TYR A 100 -20.23 -5.24 0.14
N ASN A 101 -20.50 -5.50 1.42
CA ASN A 101 -20.66 -6.84 1.98
C ASN A 101 -21.77 -7.63 1.28
N LEU A 102 -22.90 -6.99 0.92
CA LEU A 102 -23.97 -7.62 0.14
C LEU A 102 -23.51 -8.02 -1.28
N VAL A 103 -22.57 -7.32 -1.86
CA VAL A 103 -21.94 -7.71 -3.15
C VAL A 103 -20.96 -8.84 -2.94
N ARG A 104 -20.02 -8.68 -2.00
CA ARG A 104 -18.91 -9.60 -1.74
C ARG A 104 -19.40 -11.01 -1.35
N GLN A 105 -20.43 -11.12 -0.50
CA GLN A 105 -20.95 -12.41 -0.03
C GLN A 105 -21.46 -13.32 -1.16
N LYS A 106 -21.80 -12.77 -2.33
CA LYS A 106 -22.17 -13.54 -3.53
C LYS A 106 -20.99 -14.34 -4.10
N TYR A 107 -19.76 -13.96 -3.74
CA TYR A 107 -18.53 -14.52 -4.28
C TYR A 107 -17.74 -15.37 -3.27
N GLY A 108 -18.03 -15.27 -1.98
CA GLY A 108 -17.39 -16.06 -0.94
C GLY A 108 -17.27 -15.38 0.41
N ASP A 109 -16.36 -15.87 1.23
CA ASP A 109 -16.13 -15.40 2.60
C ASP A 109 -15.43 -14.03 2.64
N SER A 110 -15.63 -13.28 3.74
CA SER A 110 -15.03 -11.96 3.95
C SER A 110 -13.49 -11.99 4.03
N THR A 111 -12.91 -13.13 4.36
CA THR A 111 -11.46 -13.33 4.46
C THR A 111 -10.84 -13.91 3.17
N ASP A 112 -11.66 -14.29 2.19
CA ASP A 112 -11.19 -14.83 0.90
C ASP A 112 -10.78 -13.70 -0.06
N ALA A 113 -9.50 -13.61 -0.37
CA ALA A 113 -8.96 -12.62 -1.30
C ALA A 113 -9.59 -12.71 -2.70
N GLN A 114 -9.94 -13.92 -3.18
CA GLN A 114 -10.57 -14.07 -4.49
C GLN A 114 -12.04 -13.65 -4.47
N ALA A 115 -12.74 -13.75 -3.33
CA ALA A 115 -14.06 -13.18 -3.17
C ALA A 115 -14.03 -11.65 -3.25
N GLN A 116 -13.04 -11.02 -2.61
CA GLN A 116 -12.83 -9.57 -2.70
C GLN A 116 -12.51 -9.13 -4.14
N VAL A 117 -11.59 -9.83 -4.82
CA VAL A 117 -11.26 -9.55 -6.23
C VAL A 117 -12.50 -9.63 -7.12
N ARG A 118 -13.31 -10.69 -6.99
CA ARG A 118 -14.53 -10.86 -7.80
C ARG A 118 -15.58 -9.78 -7.49
N ALA A 119 -15.73 -9.41 -6.22
CA ALA A 119 -16.65 -8.36 -5.80
C ALA A 119 -16.25 -7.00 -6.42
N LEU A 120 -15.00 -6.60 -6.28
CA LEU A 120 -14.48 -5.35 -6.85
C LEU A 120 -14.64 -5.30 -8.39
N ARG A 121 -14.32 -6.41 -9.06
CA ARG A 121 -14.49 -6.52 -10.51
C ARG A 121 -15.95 -6.42 -10.94
N SER A 122 -16.88 -6.96 -10.16
CA SER A 122 -18.32 -6.83 -10.43
C SER A 122 -18.85 -5.40 -10.30
N LEU A 123 -18.12 -4.54 -9.57
CA LEU A 123 -18.38 -3.10 -9.46
C LEU A 123 -17.70 -2.28 -10.58
N GLY A 124 -17.07 -2.94 -11.56
CA GLY A 124 -16.40 -2.29 -12.69
C GLY A 124 -14.98 -1.82 -12.40
N LEU A 125 -14.38 -2.26 -11.29
CA LEU A 125 -12.98 -2.00 -10.96
C LEU A 125 -12.07 -3.11 -11.50
N GLU A 126 -10.82 -2.78 -11.82
CA GLU A 126 -9.75 -3.75 -11.95
C GLU A 126 -9.19 -4.04 -10.55
N ALA A 127 -9.05 -5.31 -10.20
CA ALA A 127 -8.54 -5.71 -8.89
C ALA A 127 -7.68 -6.97 -8.99
N ASN A 128 -6.53 -6.95 -8.32
CA ASN A 128 -5.63 -8.09 -8.21
C ASN A 128 -5.11 -8.21 -6.77
N PHE A 129 -5.06 -9.42 -6.25
CA PHE A 129 -4.39 -9.71 -4.99
C PHE A 129 -2.92 -10.01 -5.25
N ILE A 130 -2.03 -9.29 -4.56
CA ILE A 130 -0.57 -9.39 -4.68
C ILE A 130 -0.02 -9.91 -3.35
N SER A 131 0.87 -10.90 -3.40
CA SER A 131 1.48 -11.51 -2.21
C SER A 131 2.99 -11.28 -2.10
N ASN A 132 3.56 -10.54 -3.04
CA ASN A 132 4.98 -10.23 -3.12
C ASN A 132 5.26 -8.73 -3.18
N GLY A 133 4.43 -7.93 -2.50
CA GLY A 133 4.52 -6.48 -2.50
C GLY A 133 5.74 -5.94 -1.78
N THR A 134 6.17 -4.76 -2.22
CA THR A 134 7.25 -3.96 -1.65
C THR A 134 6.73 -2.61 -1.16
N THR A 135 7.50 -1.93 -0.31
CA THR A 135 7.16 -0.55 0.11
C THR A 135 7.16 0.42 -1.08
N CYS A 136 7.94 0.14 -2.12
CA CYS A 136 7.96 0.91 -3.36
C CYS A 136 6.63 0.78 -4.12
N ASP A 137 6.08 -0.44 -4.22
CA ASP A 137 4.79 -0.67 -4.91
C ASP A 137 3.66 0.15 -4.27
N ILE A 138 3.62 0.23 -2.93
CA ILE A 138 2.59 1.01 -2.22
C ILE A 138 2.77 2.50 -2.49
N ARG A 139 4.00 3.03 -2.45
CA ARG A 139 4.26 4.43 -2.78
C ARG A 139 3.84 4.75 -4.22
N GLU A 140 4.20 3.91 -5.18
CA GLU A 140 3.79 4.07 -6.59
C GLU A 140 2.25 4.06 -6.76
N CYS A 141 1.56 3.23 -5.98
CA CYS A 141 0.09 3.25 -5.98
C CYS A 141 -0.44 4.59 -5.47
N ILE A 142 0.04 5.07 -4.31
CA ILE A 142 -0.40 6.33 -3.71
C ILE A 142 -0.07 7.52 -4.63
N ASP A 143 1.14 7.58 -5.19
CA ASP A 143 1.56 8.63 -6.12
C ASP A 143 0.71 8.65 -7.40
N ALA A 144 0.17 7.49 -7.79
CA ALA A 144 -0.77 7.36 -8.90
C ALA A 144 -2.26 7.60 -8.49
N GLY A 145 -2.53 8.07 -7.26
CA GLY A 145 -3.88 8.33 -6.77
C GLY A 145 -4.69 7.07 -6.44
N ARG A 146 -4.03 5.98 -6.08
CA ARG A 146 -4.65 4.69 -5.81
C ARG A 146 -4.46 4.28 -4.35
N PRO A 147 -5.50 4.34 -3.51
CA PRO A 147 -5.43 3.83 -2.13
C PRO A 147 -5.32 2.31 -2.13
N VAL A 148 -4.60 1.76 -1.14
CA VAL A 148 -4.16 0.37 -1.16
C VAL A 148 -4.57 -0.38 0.11
N PRO A 149 -5.51 -1.34 0.05
CA PRO A 149 -5.72 -2.29 1.14
C PRO A 149 -4.50 -3.19 1.31
N VAL A 150 -3.95 -3.24 2.53
CA VAL A 150 -2.78 -4.05 2.89
C VAL A 150 -3.13 -5.02 4.01
N GLY A 151 -2.61 -6.26 3.93
CA GLY A 151 -2.81 -7.31 4.94
C GLY A 151 -1.61 -7.43 5.86
N TRP A 152 -1.78 -7.32 7.18
CA TRP A 152 -0.69 -7.27 8.14
C TRP A 152 -1.02 -7.99 9.47
N LEU A 153 0.01 -8.33 10.27
CA LEU A 153 -0.12 -9.03 11.54
C LEU A 153 -0.36 -8.03 12.69
N HIS A 154 -1.54 -8.06 13.31
CA HIS A 154 -1.95 -7.04 14.27
C HIS A 154 -1.71 -7.40 15.75
N HIS A 155 -1.23 -8.60 16.06
CA HIS A 155 -0.84 -9.01 17.40
C HIS A 155 0.68 -9.08 17.57
N GLY A 156 1.13 -9.30 18.81
CA GLY A 156 2.54 -9.39 19.17
C GLY A 156 3.27 -8.04 19.10
N SER A 157 4.53 -8.02 19.51
CA SER A 157 5.37 -6.82 19.42
C SER A 157 5.80 -6.55 17.96
N ALA A 158 6.27 -5.34 17.69
CA ALA A 158 6.81 -5.00 16.35
C ALA A 158 8.01 -5.87 15.95
N SER A 159 8.78 -6.39 16.91
CA SER A 159 9.91 -7.31 16.67
C SER A 159 9.51 -8.79 16.57
N ALA A 160 8.28 -9.13 16.92
CA ALA A 160 7.72 -10.48 16.83
C ALA A 160 6.21 -10.39 16.53
N PRO A 161 5.83 -9.89 15.35
CA PRO A 161 4.44 -9.74 14.97
C PRO A 161 3.78 -11.11 14.78
N SER A 162 2.51 -11.20 15.13
CA SER A 162 1.73 -12.43 15.08
C SER A 162 0.25 -12.17 14.83
N GLY A 163 -0.56 -13.22 14.77
CA GLY A 163 -2.01 -13.16 14.66
C GLY A 163 -2.54 -13.62 13.30
N GLY A 164 -3.86 -13.65 13.19
CA GLY A 164 -4.56 -14.18 12.01
C GLY A 164 -4.62 -13.24 10.81
N GLY A 165 -3.92 -12.11 10.86
CA GLY A 165 -3.98 -11.08 9.84
C GLY A 165 -5.11 -10.06 10.04
N HIS A 166 -4.87 -8.86 9.57
CA HIS A 166 -5.81 -7.73 9.56
C HIS A 166 -5.62 -6.94 8.27
N TYR A 167 -6.64 -6.29 7.79
CA TYR A 167 -6.57 -5.42 6.62
C TYR A 167 -6.92 -3.99 6.98
N SER A 168 -6.14 -3.05 6.44
CA SER A 168 -6.41 -1.62 6.51
C SER A 168 -5.99 -0.94 5.21
N VAL A 169 -6.41 0.29 4.97
CA VAL A 169 -6.16 0.99 3.71
C VAL A 169 -5.05 2.02 3.90
N VAL A 170 -3.93 1.85 3.20
CA VAL A 170 -2.94 2.92 3.06
C VAL A 170 -3.53 3.98 2.13
N THR A 171 -3.65 5.21 2.64
CA THR A 171 -4.18 6.37 1.92
C THR A 171 -3.10 7.37 1.55
N GLY A 172 -1.93 7.28 2.21
CA GLY A 172 -0.83 8.20 2.00
C GLY A 172 0.42 7.80 2.77
N TYR A 173 1.43 8.67 2.71
CA TYR A 173 2.67 8.48 3.46
C TYR A 173 3.37 9.81 3.75
N THR A 174 4.23 9.79 4.75
CA THR A 174 5.21 10.84 5.07
C THR A 174 6.62 10.29 4.86
N ASP A 175 7.63 11.01 5.30
CA ASP A 175 9.02 10.53 5.38
C ASP A 175 9.23 9.41 6.43
N LYS A 176 8.28 9.21 7.37
CA LYS A 176 8.44 8.31 8.52
C LYS A 176 7.31 7.32 8.75
N ALA A 177 6.18 7.51 8.08
CA ALA A 177 4.96 6.75 8.36
C ALA A 177 4.08 6.58 7.13
N TRP A 178 3.30 5.50 7.12
CA TRP A 178 2.09 5.38 6.32
C TRP A 178 0.94 6.15 6.99
N ILE A 179 0.07 6.76 6.18
CA ILE A 179 -1.24 7.25 6.63
C ILE A 179 -2.26 6.19 6.26
N VAL A 180 -3.04 5.76 7.24
CA VAL A 180 -3.85 4.55 7.14
C VAL A 180 -5.26 4.80 7.64
N ASN A 181 -6.26 4.33 6.90
CA ASN A 181 -7.61 4.14 7.40
C ASN A 181 -7.72 2.68 7.90
N ASP A 182 -7.78 2.49 9.22
CA ASP A 182 -7.91 1.18 9.84
C ASP A 182 -9.36 0.92 10.26
N PRO A 183 -10.07 -0.05 9.65
CA PRO A 183 -11.48 -0.27 9.92
C PRO A 183 -11.77 -0.75 11.35
N ASN A 184 -10.77 -1.20 12.10
CA ASN A 184 -10.93 -1.65 13.48
C ASN A 184 -10.53 -0.59 14.52
N GLY A 185 -10.04 0.58 14.10
CA GLY A 185 -9.66 1.67 15.01
C GLY A 185 -8.15 1.95 15.02
N GLU A 186 -7.63 2.47 16.14
CA GLU A 186 -6.22 2.81 16.33
C GLU A 186 -5.42 1.61 16.83
N ALA A 187 -4.49 1.10 16.02
CA ALA A 187 -3.67 -0.04 16.39
C ALA A 187 -2.50 0.33 17.31
N ASN A 188 -2.22 -0.52 18.29
CA ASN A 188 -0.99 -0.50 19.08
C ASN A 188 0.14 -1.20 18.32
N LEU A 189 0.83 -0.50 17.45
CA LEU A 189 1.87 -1.09 16.61
C LEU A 189 3.11 -1.55 17.41
N SER A 190 3.35 -1.03 18.60
CA SER A 190 4.49 -1.44 19.43
C SER A 190 4.25 -2.75 20.16
N GLY A 191 3.07 -2.89 20.77
CA GLY A 191 2.70 -4.04 21.62
C GLY A 191 1.77 -5.05 20.94
N GLY A 192 1.13 -4.66 19.84
CA GLY A 192 0.06 -5.42 19.20
C GLY A 192 -1.33 -5.13 19.78
N GLY A 193 -2.37 -5.51 19.04
CA GLY A 193 -3.75 -5.18 19.36
C GLY A 193 -4.10 -3.72 19.06
N TYR A 194 -5.08 -3.19 19.80
CA TYR A 194 -5.64 -1.87 19.54
C TYR A 194 -5.63 -1.01 20.81
N THR A 195 -5.39 0.29 20.67
CA THR A 195 -5.55 1.28 21.73
C THR A 195 -6.98 1.79 21.80
N SER A 196 -7.66 1.83 20.64
CA SER A 196 -9.07 2.23 20.51
C SER A 196 -9.70 1.49 19.33
N ASN A 197 -10.97 1.13 19.46
CA ASN A 197 -11.78 0.53 18.39
C ASN A 197 -12.87 1.47 17.87
N THR A 198 -12.75 2.78 18.09
CA THR A 198 -13.78 3.76 17.73
C THR A 198 -13.51 4.51 16.45
N ASP A 199 -12.28 4.99 16.23
CA ASP A 199 -11.90 5.76 15.06
C ASP A 199 -10.51 5.33 14.59
N GLY A 200 -10.42 4.87 13.36
CA GLY A 200 -9.18 4.48 12.71
C GLY A 200 -8.89 5.30 11.45
N SER A 201 -9.56 6.46 11.29
CA SER A 201 -9.32 7.33 10.14
C SER A 201 -7.96 8.04 10.25
N ASN A 202 -7.25 8.12 9.12
CA ASN A 202 -6.00 8.86 8.99
C ASN A 202 -4.94 8.57 10.07
N GLN A 203 -4.83 7.33 10.51
CA GLN A 203 -3.86 6.91 11.51
C GLN A 203 -2.43 6.99 10.96
N SER A 204 -1.49 7.49 11.78
CA SER A 204 -0.07 7.56 11.41
C SER A 204 0.67 6.31 11.87
N TYR A 205 0.91 5.37 10.97
CA TYR A 205 1.58 4.10 11.26
C TYR A 205 3.05 4.15 10.84
N SER A 206 3.95 4.31 11.83
CA SER A 206 5.39 4.46 11.57
C SER A 206 5.96 3.28 10.78
N PHE A 207 6.82 3.54 9.78
CA PHE A 207 7.49 2.48 9.02
C PHE A 207 8.23 1.50 9.94
N LYS A 208 8.86 2.01 11.00
CA LYS A 208 9.58 1.20 11.98
C LYS A 208 8.72 0.10 12.61
N ASN A 209 7.45 0.40 12.93
CA ASN A 209 6.58 -0.52 13.66
C ASN A 209 5.57 -1.23 12.77
N PHE A 210 5.22 -0.65 11.62
CA PHE A 210 4.25 -1.22 10.70
C PHE A 210 4.90 -2.17 9.68
N ASN A 211 6.02 -1.76 9.06
CA ASN A 211 6.64 -2.57 8.01
C ASN A 211 6.99 -3.99 8.47
N PRO A 212 7.55 -4.24 9.68
CA PRO A 212 7.78 -5.61 10.15
C PRO A 212 6.51 -6.46 10.28
N ARG A 213 5.33 -5.83 10.38
CA ARG A 213 4.03 -6.51 10.48
C ARG A 213 3.42 -6.83 9.13
N TRP A 214 3.77 -6.06 8.10
CA TRP A 214 3.25 -6.19 6.75
C TRP A 214 4.19 -6.97 5.83
N ILE A 215 5.47 -6.60 5.77
CA ILE A 215 6.52 -7.29 5.00
C ILE A 215 7.33 -8.19 5.94
N VAL A 216 6.67 -9.20 6.48
CA VAL A 216 7.19 -10.04 7.58
C VAL A 216 8.51 -10.73 7.21
N GLU A 217 8.66 -11.14 5.95
CA GLU A 217 9.87 -11.78 5.41
C GLU A 217 10.78 -10.78 4.66
N GLY A 218 10.53 -9.48 4.83
CA GLY A 218 11.25 -8.40 4.12
C GLY A 218 10.55 -7.94 2.84
N GLU A 219 11.20 -7.04 2.11
CA GLU A 219 10.69 -6.52 0.84
C GLU A 219 10.39 -7.64 -0.15
N GLY A 220 9.21 -7.61 -0.76
CA GLY A 220 8.72 -8.66 -1.64
C GLY A 220 7.89 -9.74 -0.95
N SER A 221 7.46 -9.52 0.31
CA SER A 221 6.56 -10.43 1.03
C SER A 221 5.22 -9.80 1.44
N GLY A 222 4.97 -8.55 1.07
CA GLY A 222 3.77 -7.81 1.45
C GLY A 222 2.51 -8.29 0.72
N TRP A 223 1.41 -8.39 1.46
CA TRP A 223 0.09 -8.67 0.89
C TRP A 223 -0.68 -7.38 0.70
N TYR A 224 -1.19 -7.17 -0.53
CA TYR A 224 -2.04 -6.02 -0.82
C TYR A 224 -3.01 -6.26 -1.99
N MET A 225 -4.02 -5.39 -2.10
CA MET A 225 -4.91 -5.34 -3.25
C MET A 225 -4.52 -4.18 -4.16
N ASP A 226 -4.09 -4.46 -5.39
CA ASP A 226 -3.97 -3.44 -6.44
C ASP A 226 -5.34 -3.24 -7.07
N ILE A 227 -5.94 -2.07 -6.81
CA ILE A 227 -7.29 -1.72 -7.27
C ILE A 227 -7.20 -0.46 -8.14
N ARG A 228 -7.84 -0.51 -9.31
CA ARG A 228 -7.84 0.57 -10.29
C ARG A 228 -9.25 0.81 -10.83
N ASP A 229 -9.59 2.07 -11.04
CA ASP A 229 -10.77 2.40 -11.86
C ASP A 229 -10.34 2.63 -13.31
N PRO A 230 -10.70 1.74 -14.26
CA PRO A 230 -10.37 1.91 -15.67
C PRO A 230 -11.06 3.13 -16.30
N GLY A 231 -12.11 3.66 -15.65
CA GLY A 231 -12.83 4.86 -16.08
C GLY A 231 -12.31 6.17 -15.48
N ALA A 232 -11.40 6.11 -14.49
CA ALA A 232 -10.82 7.33 -13.92
C ALA A 232 -9.96 8.04 -14.98
N LYS A 233 -10.30 9.29 -15.29
CA LYS A 233 -9.49 10.13 -16.18
C LYS A 233 -8.13 10.36 -15.52
N LYS A 234 -7.08 9.95 -16.19
CA LYS A 234 -5.69 10.27 -15.82
C LYS A 234 -5.43 11.76 -15.84
#